data_c2a13d3dfced493a674ca79146c219d8
#
_entry.id   c2a13d3dfced493a674ca79146c219d8
#
_cell.length_a   1.000
_cell.length_b   1.000
_cell.length_c   1.000
_cell.angle_alpha   90.00
_cell.angle_beta   90.00
_cell.angle_gamma   90.00
#
_symmetry.space_group_name_H-M   'P 1'
#
loop_
_entity.id
_entity.type
_entity.pdbx_description
1 polymer ?
#
loop_
_entity_poly.entity_id
_entity_poly.type
_entity_poly.pdbx_seq_one_letter_code
_entity_poly.pdbx_strand_id
1 'polypeptide(L)'
;MSIEQAKSTDIVAAGVTSERAFGEGLKGGGVFHIQCHDAQGNLKWEAESHNLVVNVGLQDMNTKYFTGSSYTAAWYLGLYGSGSTNNPAASDTMSSHAGWTEVTAYSQATRPACSFGTATTADPSVITNSGSPATYSINGTTVVGGAFLTSNNTKGGTTGVLFSAADFQSPGDRSVVSGDTITVSYTFSLDAV
;
A
#
# COMPACT_ATOMS: atom_id res chain seq x y z
N MET A 1 26.70 -27.44 -72.36
CA MET A 1 27.22 -27.11 -71.03
C MET A 1 26.20 -26.21 -70.35
N SER A 2 25.44 -26.78 -69.44
CA SER A 2 24.43 -26.03 -68.66
C SER A 2 25.09 -25.57 -67.36
N ILE A 3 25.06 -24.29 -67.12
CA ILE A 3 25.54 -23.72 -65.87
C ILE A 3 24.40 -23.71 -64.88
N GLU A 4 24.44 -24.59 -63.90
CA GLU A 4 23.53 -24.60 -62.78
C GLU A 4 23.85 -23.43 -61.83
N GLN A 5 22.98 -22.45 -61.77
CA GLN A 5 23.03 -21.41 -60.77
C GLN A 5 22.31 -21.93 -59.50
N ALA A 6 23.06 -22.27 -58.46
CA ALA A 6 22.53 -22.50 -57.15
C ALA A 6 22.09 -21.15 -56.53
N LYS A 7 20.80 -20.93 -56.42
CA LYS A 7 20.21 -19.88 -55.57
C LYS A 7 20.17 -20.40 -54.14
N SER A 8 21.13 -19.96 -53.33
CA SER A 8 21.05 -20.07 -51.89
C SER A 8 20.19 -18.90 -51.39
N THR A 9 18.94 -19.19 -51.05
CA THR A 9 18.12 -18.27 -50.25
C THR A 9 18.08 -18.81 -48.84
N ASP A 10 19.21 -18.75 -48.16
CA ASP A 10 19.26 -18.95 -46.72
C ASP A 10 18.99 -17.59 -46.04
N ILE A 11 17.71 -17.30 -45.81
CA ILE A 11 17.30 -16.23 -44.95
C ILE A 11 17.39 -16.80 -43.55
N VAL A 12 18.56 -16.73 -42.94
CA VAL A 12 18.70 -16.86 -41.49
C VAL A 12 18.13 -15.59 -40.88
N ALA A 13 16.82 -15.59 -40.62
CA ALA A 13 16.24 -14.63 -39.72
C ALA A 13 16.73 -14.99 -38.30
N ALA A 14 17.91 -14.48 -37.94
CA ALA A 14 18.32 -14.43 -36.57
C ALA A 14 17.39 -13.44 -35.86
N GLY A 15 16.27 -13.92 -35.40
CA GLY A 15 15.47 -13.22 -34.43
C GLY A 15 16.29 -13.13 -33.15
N VAL A 16 16.99 -12.03 -32.97
CA VAL A 16 17.50 -11.65 -31.64
C VAL A 16 16.25 -11.27 -30.85
N THR A 17 15.60 -12.26 -30.24
CA THR A 17 14.74 -12.01 -29.10
C THR A 17 15.69 -11.63 -27.97
N SER A 18 15.93 -10.32 -27.78
CA SER A 18 16.44 -9.86 -26.51
C SER A 18 15.28 -10.10 -25.52
N GLU A 19 15.20 -11.29 -24.95
CA GLU A 19 14.62 -11.40 -23.64
C GLU A 19 15.48 -10.51 -22.77
N ARG A 20 15.00 -9.29 -22.49
CA ARG A 20 15.45 -8.60 -21.31
C ARG A 20 15.12 -9.55 -20.17
N ALA A 21 16.07 -10.34 -19.77
CA ALA A 21 16.10 -10.82 -18.43
C ALA A 21 16.00 -9.55 -17.57
N PHE A 22 14.81 -9.28 -17.03
CA PHE A 22 14.67 -8.41 -15.88
C PHE A 22 15.29 -9.17 -14.71
N GLY A 23 16.55 -9.48 -14.83
CA GLY A 23 17.36 -9.94 -13.75
C GLY A 23 17.90 -8.70 -13.07
N GLU A 24 17.71 -8.64 -11.77
CA GLU A 24 18.21 -7.66 -10.84
C GLU A 24 17.43 -6.33 -10.83
N GLY A 25 16.39 -6.32 -10.05
CA GLY A 25 15.57 -5.16 -9.75
C GLY A 25 15.23 -5.12 -8.27
N LEU A 26 14.53 -4.09 -7.87
CA LEU A 26 13.94 -3.98 -6.55
C LEU A 26 12.42 -4.00 -6.69
N LYS A 27 11.76 -4.90 -5.99
CA LYS A 27 10.31 -4.95 -5.90
C LYS A 27 9.87 -4.58 -4.50
N GLY A 28 9.05 -3.53 -4.39
CA GLY A 28 8.44 -3.11 -3.13
C GLY A 28 6.96 -3.43 -3.10
N GLY A 29 6.48 -3.84 -1.95
CA GLY A 29 5.07 -4.09 -1.73
C GLY A 29 4.74 -4.12 -0.25
N GLY A 30 3.45 -3.99 0.08
CA GLY A 30 3.01 -4.06 1.46
C GLY A 30 1.64 -4.67 1.60
N VAL A 31 1.32 -5.01 2.83
CA VAL A 31 0.06 -5.63 3.22
C VAL A 31 -0.48 -4.91 4.45
N PHE A 32 -1.75 -4.52 4.38
CA PHE A 32 -2.52 -4.10 5.54
C PHE A 32 -3.24 -5.31 6.11
N HIS A 33 -3.10 -5.55 7.40
CA HIS A 33 -3.91 -6.49 8.15
C HIS A 33 -4.76 -5.72 9.15
N ILE A 34 -6.08 -5.89 9.06
CA ILE A 34 -7.05 -5.12 9.80
C ILE A 34 -7.99 -6.08 10.53
N GLN A 35 -8.21 -5.84 11.82
CA GLN A 35 -9.15 -6.58 12.63
C GLN A 35 -10.15 -5.62 13.28
N CYS A 36 -11.40 -6.02 13.34
CA CYS A 36 -12.46 -5.31 14.06
C CYS A 36 -13.02 -6.19 15.16
N HIS A 37 -13.09 -5.64 16.36
CA HIS A 37 -13.65 -6.27 17.53
C HIS A 37 -14.89 -5.49 17.98
N ASP A 38 -15.89 -6.18 18.51
CA ASP A 38 -17.06 -5.55 19.12
C ASP A 38 -16.71 -4.92 20.49
N ALA A 39 -17.72 -4.28 21.11
CA ALA A 39 -17.55 -3.65 22.42
C ALA A 39 -17.24 -4.65 23.56
N GLN A 40 -17.44 -5.95 23.36
CA GLN A 40 -17.11 -7.02 24.28
C GLN A 40 -15.73 -7.63 24.00
N GLY A 41 -15.05 -7.18 22.95
CA GLY A 41 -13.74 -7.66 22.54
C GLY A 41 -13.77 -8.92 21.65
N ASN A 42 -14.92 -9.34 21.15
CA ASN A 42 -15.02 -10.46 20.23
C ASN A 42 -14.66 -10.01 18.81
N LEU A 43 -13.90 -10.83 18.09
CA LEU A 43 -13.59 -10.57 16.68
C LEU A 43 -14.87 -10.59 15.83
N LYS A 44 -15.16 -9.49 15.17
CA LYS A 44 -16.29 -9.37 14.22
C LYS A 44 -15.87 -9.76 12.81
N TRP A 45 -14.72 -9.27 12.39
CA TRP A 45 -14.13 -9.56 11.08
C TRP A 45 -12.65 -9.19 11.06
N GLU A 46 -11.96 -9.78 10.12
CA GLU A 46 -10.61 -9.40 9.75
C GLU A 46 -10.50 -9.29 8.23
N ALA A 47 -9.52 -8.55 7.76
CA ALA A 47 -9.21 -8.38 6.35
C ALA A 47 -7.71 -8.22 6.16
N GLU A 48 -7.23 -8.78 5.08
CA GLU A 48 -5.87 -8.57 4.59
C GLU A 48 -5.94 -8.00 3.17
N SER A 49 -5.17 -6.96 2.89
CA SER A 49 -5.18 -6.31 1.58
C SER A 49 -3.78 -5.91 1.16
N HIS A 50 -3.39 -6.34 -0.03
CA HIS A 50 -2.16 -5.88 -0.66
C HIS A 50 -2.31 -4.41 -1.07
N ASN A 51 -1.30 -3.62 -0.76
CA ASN A 51 -1.32 -2.20 -1.06
C ASN A 51 -0.90 -1.91 -2.50
N LEU A 52 -1.31 -0.74 -2.96
CA LEU A 52 -0.70 -0.03 -4.06
C LEU A 52 0.21 1.07 -3.48
N VAL A 53 1.51 1.01 -3.73
CA VAL A 53 2.42 2.13 -3.47
C VAL A 53 2.19 3.16 -4.56
N VAL A 54 1.71 4.35 -4.20
CA VAL A 54 1.38 5.40 -5.17
C VAL A 54 2.62 6.14 -5.66
N ASN A 55 2.53 6.82 -6.81
CA ASN A 55 3.67 7.50 -7.43
C ASN A 55 4.39 8.49 -6.51
N VAL A 56 3.64 9.26 -5.72
CA VAL A 56 4.24 10.21 -4.76
C VAL A 56 4.93 9.49 -3.59
N GLY A 57 4.48 8.30 -3.21
CA GLY A 57 5.15 7.44 -2.23
C GLY A 57 6.49 6.91 -2.75
N LEU A 58 6.55 6.45 -3.99
CA LEU A 58 7.79 6.02 -4.64
C LEU A 58 8.78 7.18 -4.78
N GLN A 59 8.29 8.36 -5.18
CA GLN A 59 9.12 9.57 -5.28
C GLN A 59 9.66 9.98 -3.90
N ASP A 60 8.85 9.96 -2.85
CA ASP A 60 9.27 10.30 -1.49
C ASP A 60 10.38 9.37 -1.00
N MET A 61 10.23 8.06 -1.19
CA MET A 61 11.23 7.07 -0.82
C MET A 61 12.57 7.32 -1.53
N ASN A 62 12.55 7.51 -2.84
CA ASN A 62 13.77 7.80 -3.61
C ASN A 62 14.43 9.11 -3.17
N THR A 63 13.63 10.16 -2.97
CA THR A 63 14.12 11.46 -2.53
C THR A 63 14.76 11.37 -1.14
N LYS A 64 14.10 10.73 -0.19
CA LYS A 64 14.62 10.59 1.19
C LYS A 64 15.90 9.79 1.22
N TYR A 65 15.96 8.69 0.52
CA TYR A 65 17.09 7.77 0.58
C TYR A 65 18.30 8.27 -0.23
N PHE A 66 18.07 8.74 -1.48
CA PHE A 66 19.18 9.03 -2.39
C PHE A 66 19.63 10.49 -2.40
N THR A 67 18.79 11.46 -2.01
CA THR A 67 19.19 12.87 -2.02
C THR A 67 19.61 13.40 -0.65
N GLY A 68 19.55 12.58 0.40
CA GLY A 68 20.08 12.94 1.71
C GLY A 68 19.37 14.11 2.40
N SER A 69 18.10 14.39 2.06
CA SER A 69 17.32 15.43 2.74
C SER A 69 17.12 15.06 4.20
N SER A 70 17.23 16.04 5.14
CA SER A 70 16.87 15.85 6.55
C SER A 70 15.50 15.23 6.65
N TYR A 71 15.39 14.09 7.33
CA TYR A 71 14.14 13.35 7.42
C TYR A 71 13.97 12.73 8.81
N THR A 72 12.85 13.05 9.42
CA THR A 72 12.38 12.32 10.60
C THR A 72 11.18 11.50 10.18
N ALA A 73 11.30 10.19 10.30
CA ALA A 73 10.22 9.28 9.95
C ALA A 73 9.01 9.51 10.85
N ALA A 74 7.87 9.83 10.24
CA ALA A 74 6.62 9.98 10.93
C ALA A 74 5.51 9.46 10.02
N TRP A 75 5.03 8.25 10.32
CA TRP A 75 4.03 7.57 9.53
C TRP A 75 2.77 7.34 10.35
N TYR A 76 1.63 7.47 9.70
CA TYR A 76 0.31 7.37 10.30
C TYR A 76 -0.59 6.53 9.42
N LEU A 77 -1.47 5.77 10.06
CA LEU A 77 -2.46 4.96 9.38
C LEU A 77 -3.81 5.68 9.36
N GLY A 78 -4.50 5.62 8.24
CA GLY A 78 -5.87 6.08 8.09
C GLY A 78 -6.75 4.96 7.58
N LEU A 79 -8.04 5.05 7.90
CA LEU A 79 -9.07 4.18 7.34
C LEU A 79 -9.82 4.95 6.26
N TYR A 80 -10.13 4.33 5.13
CA TYR A 80 -11.03 4.94 4.19
C TYR A 80 -12.39 4.24 4.11
N GLY A 81 -13.41 5.02 3.80
CA GLY A 81 -14.79 4.58 3.77
C GLY A 81 -15.19 4.05 2.41
N SER A 82 -16.37 3.45 2.41
CA SER A 82 -17.04 2.98 1.21
C SER A 82 -17.57 4.12 0.35
N GLY A 83 -18.14 3.74 -0.76
CA GLY A 83 -18.73 4.60 -1.77
C GLY A 83 -17.81 4.71 -2.96
N SER A 84 -16.66 4.09 -2.87
CA SER A 84 -15.79 3.99 -4.02
C SER A 84 -16.01 2.67 -4.72
N THR A 85 -16.48 2.79 -5.93
CA THR A 85 -16.29 1.75 -6.94
C THR A 85 -14.84 1.80 -7.48
N ASN A 86 -14.01 2.67 -6.92
CA ASN A 86 -12.69 2.99 -7.42
C ASN A 86 -11.65 2.55 -6.40
N ASN A 87 -10.89 1.56 -6.75
CA ASN A 87 -9.68 1.18 -6.01
C ASN A 87 -8.69 2.35 -5.98
N PRO A 88 -7.79 2.39 -4.97
CA PRO A 88 -6.69 3.35 -4.98
C PRO A 88 -5.94 3.33 -6.30
N ALA A 89 -5.64 4.52 -6.83
CA ALA A 89 -4.93 4.71 -8.09
C ALA A 89 -3.48 5.12 -7.84
N ALA A 90 -2.57 4.73 -8.75
CA ALA A 90 -1.16 5.10 -8.65
C ALA A 90 -0.93 6.63 -8.65
N SER A 91 -1.85 7.39 -9.21
CA SER A 91 -1.83 8.86 -9.23
C SER A 91 -2.39 9.52 -7.98
N ASP A 92 -2.94 8.77 -7.03
CA ASP A 92 -3.53 9.35 -5.83
C ASP A 92 -2.52 10.07 -4.96
N THR A 93 -2.97 11.13 -4.33
CA THR A 93 -2.24 11.93 -3.34
C THR A 93 -3.15 12.22 -2.16
N MET A 94 -2.62 12.74 -1.04
CA MET A 94 -3.47 13.16 0.08
C MET A 94 -4.44 14.29 -0.28
N SER A 95 -4.15 15.09 -1.28
CA SER A 95 -5.01 16.18 -1.74
C SER A 95 -5.94 15.80 -2.89
N SER A 96 -5.73 14.68 -3.54
CA SER A 96 -6.51 14.21 -4.69
C SER A 96 -6.51 12.70 -4.75
N HIS A 97 -7.60 12.09 -4.31
CA HIS A 97 -7.85 10.65 -4.32
C HIS A 97 -9.34 10.45 -4.66
N ALA A 98 -9.64 10.55 -5.94
CA ALA A 98 -11.02 10.40 -6.42
C ALA A 98 -11.53 8.99 -6.12
N GLY A 99 -12.71 8.91 -5.55
CA GLY A 99 -13.42 7.66 -5.32
C GLY A 99 -13.34 7.09 -3.92
N TRP A 100 -12.52 7.64 -3.03
CA TRP A 100 -12.53 7.25 -1.63
C TRP A 100 -12.39 8.45 -0.68
N THR A 101 -12.95 8.32 0.52
CA THR A 101 -12.90 9.35 1.57
C THR A 101 -12.41 8.74 2.87
N GLU A 102 -11.70 9.52 3.67
CA GLU A 102 -11.24 9.05 4.97
C GLU A 102 -12.40 8.82 5.94
N VAL A 103 -12.37 7.70 6.65
CA VAL A 103 -13.23 7.44 7.80
C VAL A 103 -12.71 8.25 9.00
N THR A 104 -13.55 9.15 9.51
CA THR A 104 -13.21 10.00 10.68
C THR A 104 -14.04 9.65 11.92
N ALA A 105 -14.92 8.66 11.84
CA ALA A 105 -15.82 8.22 12.92
C ALA A 105 -15.10 7.37 13.98
N TYR A 106 -14.01 7.92 14.54
CA TYR A 106 -13.27 7.34 15.67
C TYR A 106 -12.85 8.43 16.66
N SER A 107 -12.61 8.06 17.91
CA SER A 107 -12.42 9.00 19.03
C SER A 107 -11.03 9.64 19.08
N GLN A 108 -9.99 9.03 18.49
CA GLN A 108 -8.66 9.61 18.44
C GLN A 108 -8.70 10.96 17.70
N ALA A 109 -8.04 11.96 18.24
CA ALA A 109 -8.02 13.32 17.67
C ALA A 109 -7.25 13.39 16.33
N THR A 110 -6.30 12.48 16.14
CA THR A 110 -5.43 12.39 14.96
C THR A 110 -5.44 10.97 14.41
N ARG A 111 -4.91 10.80 13.22
CA ARG A 111 -4.59 9.45 12.70
C ARG A 111 -3.60 8.77 13.64
N PRO A 112 -3.82 7.52 14.04
CA PRO A 112 -2.87 6.77 14.86
C PRO A 112 -1.52 6.60 14.16
N ALA A 113 -0.43 6.62 14.95
CA ALA A 113 0.91 6.41 14.44
C ALA A 113 1.10 4.97 13.93
N CYS A 114 1.81 4.83 12.81
CA CYS A 114 2.37 3.56 12.37
C CYS A 114 3.79 3.44 12.93
N SER A 115 3.90 2.86 14.12
CA SER A 115 5.19 2.70 14.82
C SER A 115 5.91 1.45 14.32
N PHE A 116 6.71 1.62 13.29
CA PHE A 116 7.50 0.52 12.72
C PHE A 116 8.55 0.01 13.70
N GLY A 117 8.75 -1.31 13.70
CA GLY A 117 9.90 -1.97 14.32
C GLY A 117 11.17 -1.84 13.49
N THR A 118 12.18 -2.62 13.85
CA THR A 118 13.42 -2.68 13.07
C THR A 118 13.22 -3.50 11.80
N ALA A 119 13.72 -3.00 10.68
CA ALA A 119 13.70 -3.74 9.42
C ALA A 119 14.61 -4.99 9.52
N THR A 120 14.22 -6.07 8.86
CA THR A 120 15.02 -7.30 8.81
C THR A 120 16.23 -7.14 7.88
N THR A 121 17.31 -7.88 8.19
CA THR A 121 18.48 -8.03 7.33
C THR A 121 18.36 -9.33 6.51
N ALA A 122 17.32 -9.39 5.67
CA ALA A 122 16.98 -10.57 4.87
C ALA A 122 16.52 -10.12 3.47
N ASP A 123 16.31 -11.07 2.61
CA ASP A 123 15.70 -10.88 1.30
C ASP A 123 14.43 -11.75 1.26
N PRO A 124 13.23 -11.14 1.23
CA PRO A 124 12.98 -9.69 1.30
C PRO A 124 13.34 -9.06 2.66
N SER A 125 13.76 -7.78 2.61
CA SER A 125 13.83 -6.96 3.82
C SER A 125 12.42 -6.52 4.21
N VAL A 126 12.03 -6.76 5.46
CA VAL A 126 10.66 -6.54 5.95
C VAL A 126 10.67 -5.56 7.11
N ILE A 127 9.72 -4.62 7.10
CA ILE A 127 9.43 -3.72 8.21
C ILE A 127 7.93 -3.75 8.52
N THR A 128 7.56 -3.76 9.80
CA THR A 128 6.15 -3.85 10.22
C THR A 128 5.90 -3.14 11.54
N ASN A 129 4.65 -2.72 11.76
CA ASN A 129 4.17 -2.25 13.07
C ASN A 129 3.33 -3.30 13.82
N SER A 130 3.38 -4.57 13.43
CA SER A 130 2.55 -5.64 14.02
C SER A 130 2.78 -5.82 15.53
N GLY A 131 3.94 -5.44 16.06
CA GLY A 131 4.22 -5.42 17.50
C GLY A 131 3.49 -4.30 18.27
N SER A 132 2.96 -3.28 17.56
CA SER A 132 2.18 -2.17 18.12
C SER A 132 1.19 -1.66 17.05
N PRO A 133 0.11 -2.42 16.78
CA PRO A 133 -0.87 -2.03 15.78
C PRO A 133 -1.55 -0.70 16.09
N ALA A 134 -1.84 0.08 15.07
CA ALA A 134 -2.62 1.29 15.21
C ALA A 134 -4.06 0.95 15.62
N THR A 135 -4.59 1.63 16.64
CA THR A 135 -5.90 1.31 17.22
C THR A 135 -6.87 2.47 17.06
N TYR A 136 -8.09 2.17 16.66
CA TYR A 136 -9.20 3.11 16.47
C TYR A 136 -10.37 2.70 17.35
N SER A 137 -10.84 3.59 18.22
CA SER A 137 -12.08 3.42 18.97
C SER A 137 -13.22 4.05 18.18
N ILE A 138 -14.07 3.25 17.58
CA ILE A 138 -15.14 3.72 16.70
C ILE A 138 -16.22 4.39 17.56
N ASN A 139 -16.60 5.61 17.17
CA ASN A 139 -17.59 6.44 17.88
C ASN A 139 -18.84 6.79 17.07
N GLY A 140 -18.99 6.16 15.90
CA GLY A 140 -20.14 6.33 15.02
C GLY A 140 -20.31 5.17 14.07
N THR A 141 -21.52 4.97 13.57
CA THR A 141 -21.78 3.95 12.54
C THR A 141 -21.21 4.44 11.21
N THR A 142 -20.38 3.63 10.59
CA THR A 142 -19.77 3.92 9.29
C THR A 142 -19.38 2.64 8.56
N VAL A 143 -18.83 2.78 7.37
CA VAL A 143 -18.32 1.66 6.58
C VAL A 143 -16.84 1.89 6.34
N VAL A 144 -16.03 0.85 6.52
CA VAL A 144 -14.60 0.83 6.24
C VAL A 144 -14.38 -0.01 4.98
N GLY A 145 -13.79 0.60 3.97
CA GLY A 145 -13.46 -0.03 2.68
C GLY A 145 -11.99 -0.34 2.52
N GLY A 146 -11.13 0.17 3.41
CA GLY A 146 -9.70 -0.05 3.32
C GLY A 146 -8.87 0.76 4.29
N ALA A 147 -7.56 0.79 4.04
CA ALA A 147 -6.60 1.55 4.84
C ALA A 147 -5.54 2.22 3.96
N PHE A 148 -4.90 3.25 4.50
CA PHE A 148 -3.81 3.95 3.84
C PHE A 148 -2.71 4.35 4.81
N LEU A 149 -1.50 4.54 4.28
CA LEU A 149 -0.33 5.02 5.01
C LEU A 149 0.06 6.41 4.52
N THR A 150 0.22 7.35 5.44
CA THR A 150 0.54 8.75 5.15
C THR A 150 1.56 9.35 6.12
N SER A 151 2.25 10.41 5.69
CA SER A 151 3.21 11.14 6.53
C SER A 151 2.59 12.23 7.40
N ASN A 152 1.28 12.41 7.40
CA ASN A 152 0.59 13.47 8.16
C ASN A 152 -0.50 12.88 9.07
N ASN A 153 -0.53 13.32 10.33
CA ASN A 153 -1.45 12.80 11.34
C ASN A 153 -2.81 13.51 11.40
N THR A 154 -3.03 14.57 10.63
CA THR A 154 -4.28 15.33 10.69
C THR A 154 -5.44 14.49 10.15
N LYS A 155 -6.35 14.09 11.04
CA LYS A 155 -7.56 13.35 10.68
C LYS A 155 -8.43 14.17 9.73
N GLY A 156 -8.83 13.59 8.59
CA GLY A 156 -9.55 14.29 7.52
C GLY A 156 -8.71 15.28 6.73
N GLY A 157 -7.41 15.41 7.02
CA GLY A 157 -6.52 16.36 6.35
C GLY A 157 -6.03 15.86 4.98
N THR A 158 -5.73 16.83 4.11
CA THR A 158 -5.34 16.60 2.71
C THR A 158 -3.86 16.89 2.45
N THR A 159 -3.06 17.05 3.50
CA THR A 159 -1.63 17.36 3.41
C THR A 159 -0.76 16.14 3.75
N GLY A 160 0.50 16.20 3.38
CA GLY A 160 1.47 15.12 3.55
C GLY A 160 1.58 14.21 2.33
N VAL A 161 2.43 13.21 2.44
CA VAL A 161 2.64 12.19 1.40
C VAL A 161 1.66 11.03 1.65
N LEU A 162 0.86 10.68 0.67
CA LEU A 162 0.22 9.37 0.61
C LEU A 162 1.27 8.38 0.14
N PHE A 163 1.68 7.45 0.99
CA PHE A 163 2.65 6.44 0.59
C PHE A 163 1.99 5.28 -0.13
N SER A 164 0.92 4.76 0.46
CA SER A 164 0.21 3.62 -0.10
C SER A 164 -1.23 3.56 0.39
N ALA A 165 -2.08 2.89 -0.36
CA ALA A 165 -3.45 2.60 0.02
C ALA A 165 -3.85 1.20 -0.47
N ALA A 166 -4.81 0.58 0.20
CA ALA A 166 -5.36 -0.72 -0.16
C ALA A 166 -6.85 -0.78 0.08
N ASP A 167 -7.58 -1.29 -0.89
CA ASP A 167 -9.00 -1.58 -0.81
C ASP A 167 -9.23 -3.00 -0.29
N PHE A 168 -10.29 -3.21 0.49
CA PHE A 168 -10.71 -4.54 0.88
C PHE A 168 -11.21 -5.31 -0.35
N GLN A 169 -10.51 -6.38 -0.68
CA GLN A 169 -10.94 -7.26 -1.75
C GLN A 169 -12.21 -8.03 -1.34
N SER A 170 -12.38 -9.25 -1.62
CA SER A 170 -13.55 -10.02 -1.20
C SER A 170 -13.58 -10.26 0.33
N PRO A 171 -14.72 -10.08 0.97
CA PRO A 171 -16.04 -9.68 0.49
C PRO A 171 -16.30 -8.15 0.47
N GLY A 172 -15.26 -7.30 0.42
CA GLY A 172 -15.38 -5.86 0.25
C GLY A 172 -15.61 -5.11 1.57
N ASP A 173 -16.30 -4.00 1.48
CA ASP A 173 -16.54 -3.04 2.56
C ASP A 173 -17.18 -3.66 3.82
N ARG A 174 -16.79 -3.15 4.99
CA ARG A 174 -17.23 -3.64 6.30
C ARG A 174 -17.94 -2.56 7.11
N SER A 175 -19.11 -2.89 7.63
CA SER A 175 -19.81 -2.01 8.56
C SER A 175 -19.21 -2.08 9.96
N VAL A 176 -19.08 -0.93 10.60
CA VAL A 176 -18.68 -0.76 12.00
C VAL A 176 -19.67 0.15 12.71
N VAL A 177 -19.80 -0.02 14.02
CA VAL A 177 -20.71 0.76 14.86
C VAL A 177 -19.96 1.35 16.07
N SER A 178 -20.56 2.34 16.71
CA SER A 178 -19.99 2.91 17.94
C SER A 178 -19.74 1.83 18.98
N GLY A 179 -18.56 1.85 19.59
CA GLY A 179 -18.07 0.85 20.54
C GLY A 179 -17.17 -0.22 19.92
N ASP A 180 -17.16 -0.36 18.60
CA ASP A 180 -16.20 -1.25 17.93
C ASP A 180 -14.76 -0.70 18.07
N THR A 181 -13.80 -1.61 18.07
CA THR A 181 -12.37 -1.29 18.02
C THR A 181 -11.76 -1.89 16.77
N ILE A 182 -11.08 -1.05 15.97
CA ILE A 182 -10.30 -1.52 14.83
C ILE A 182 -8.81 -1.45 15.18
N THR A 183 -8.07 -2.49 14.85
CA THR A 183 -6.60 -2.49 14.86
C THR A 183 -6.07 -2.68 13.44
N VAL A 184 -5.03 -1.91 13.10
CA VAL A 184 -4.38 -1.97 11.79
C VAL A 184 -2.90 -2.20 11.97
N SER A 185 -2.38 -3.26 11.39
CA SER A 185 -0.95 -3.45 11.16
C SER A 185 -0.64 -3.33 9.68
N TYR A 186 0.54 -2.81 9.40
CA TYR A 186 1.07 -2.65 8.05
C TYR A 186 2.45 -3.28 7.98
N THR A 187 2.66 -4.10 6.99
CA THR A 187 3.95 -4.71 6.69
C THR A 187 4.39 -4.26 5.30
N PHE A 188 5.60 -3.77 5.18
CA PHE A 188 6.22 -3.42 3.91
C PHE A 188 7.46 -4.27 3.68
N SER A 189 7.66 -4.73 2.45
CA SER A 189 8.81 -5.53 2.05
C SER A 189 9.50 -4.96 0.81
N LEU A 190 10.82 -5.10 0.80
CA LEU A 190 11.67 -4.85 -0.36
C LEU A 190 12.38 -6.15 -0.71
N ASP A 191 12.21 -6.57 -1.95
CA ASP A 191 12.69 -7.84 -2.51
C ASP A 191 13.66 -7.55 -3.66
N ALA A 192 14.84 -8.17 -3.64
CA ALA A 192 15.77 -8.15 -4.75
C ALA A 192 15.36 -9.23 -5.78
N VAL A 193 14.93 -8.82 -6.97
CA VAL A 193 14.40 -9.69 -8.04
C VAL A 193 15.20 -9.57 -9.32
#